data_ee8def732a62eebf4b16a6fd79271ff8
#
_entry.id   ee8def732a62eebf4b16a6fd79271ff8
#
_cell.length_a   1.000
_cell.length_b   1.000
_cell.length_c   1.000
_cell.angle_alpha   90.00
_cell.angle_beta   90.00
_cell.angle_gamma   90.00
#
_symmetry.space_group_name_H-M   'P 1'
#
loop_
_entity.id
_entity.type
_entity.pdbx_description
1 polymer ?
#
loop_
_entity_poly.entity_id
_entity_poly.type
_entity_poly.pdbx_seq_one_letter_code
_entity_poly.pdbx_strand_id
1 'polypeptide(L)'
;ITTKKVVFVINSSRMATREVIIPAVKESRIDDLISANASEYFPVDLSQYVLVHEIIEKFTEGETKKYRLNVLAIPRDIIEFYECLARDIGLSLYGMGYTGNASKLLMQGESAEGIRTLLKIDGRSSILTIMDGDRIELQRHISYGVSEAVSIVCENGMYGRPDFASGLEVLYDNNLLFDEAVDVNGDGVYEDYEV
;
A
#
# COMPACT_ATOMS: atom_id res chain seq x y z
N ILE A 1 20.80 -6.61 -20.35
CA ILE A 1 20.68 -7.03 -18.94
C ILE A 1 21.57 -8.27 -18.79
N THR A 2 22.55 -8.21 -17.89
CA THR A 2 23.53 -9.29 -17.70
C THR A 2 23.22 -10.21 -16.51
N THR A 3 22.30 -9.79 -15.62
CA THR A 3 21.90 -10.59 -14.47
C THR A 3 20.66 -11.42 -14.76
N LYS A 4 20.63 -12.65 -14.22
CA LYS A 4 19.44 -13.50 -14.20
C LYS A 4 18.64 -13.38 -12.90
N LYS A 5 19.07 -12.53 -11.97
CA LYS A 5 18.39 -12.31 -10.70
C LYS A 5 17.26 -11.27 -10.87
N VAL A 6 16.10 -11.54 -10.31
CA VAL A 6 14.94 -10.64 -10.29
C VAL A 6 14.46 -10.41 -8.87
N VAL A 7 14.05 -9.16 -8.60
CA VAL A 7 13.27 -8.78 -7.42
C VAL A 7 11.92 -8.28 -7.92
N PHE A 8 10.84 -8.86 -7.42
CA PHE A 8 9.51 -8.36 -7.68
C PHE A 8 9.07 -7.45 -6.53
N VAL A 9 8.59 -6.26 -6.86
CA VAL A 9 7.91 -5.38 -5.89
C VAL A 9 6.42 -5.53 -6.12
N ILE A 10 5.74 -6.07 -5.12
CA ILE A 10 4.33 -6.43 -5.22
C ILE A 10 3.45 -5.45 -4.46
N ASN A 11 2.23 -5.30 -4.95
CA ASN A 11 1.15 -4.57 -4.31
C ASN A 11 -0.12 -5.41 -4.40
N SER A 12 -0.77 -5.66 -3.27
CA SER A 12 -2.03 -6.40 -3.24
C SER A 12 -2.85 -5.99 -2.02
N SER A 13 -4.14 -5.76 -2.22
CA SER A 13 -5.11 -5.53 -1.13
C SER A 13 -5.28 -6.74 -0.19
N ARG A 14 -4.81 -7.91 -0.62
CA ARG A 14 -4.81 -9.14 0.19
C ARG A 14 -3.63 -9.23 1.15
N MET A 15 -2.61 -8.39 0.99
CA MET A 15 -1.50 -8.28 1.94
C MET A 15 -1.92 -7.39 3.10
N ALA A 16 -1.50 -7.75 4.30
CA ALA A 16 -1.79 -6.97 5.50
C ALA A 16 -0.49 -6.68 6.26
N THR A 17 -0.39 -5.46 6.79
CA THR A 17 0.72 -5.03 7.64
C THR A 17 0.22 -4.69 9.04
N ARG A 18 1.04 -5.00 10.05
CA ARG A 18 0.78 -4.62 11.44
C ARG A 18 2.09 -4.24 12.12
N GLU A 19 2.06 -3.11 12.80
CA GLU A 19 3.10 -2.78 13.76
C GLU A 19 2.79 -3.50 15.09
N VAL A 20 3.78 -4.20 15.61
CA VAL A 20 3.67 -4.93 16.88
C VAL A 20 4.87 -4.65 17.75
N ILE A 21 4.64 -4.60 19.06
CA ILE A 21 5.71 -4.44 20.05
C ILE A 21 5.85 -5.75 20.79
N ILE A 22 7.07 -6.29 20.80
CA ILE A 22 7.41 -7.53 21.49
C ILE A 22 8.54 -7.30 22.49
N PRO A 23 8.64 -8.11 23.56
CA PRO A 23 9.84 -8.14 24.39
C PRO A 23 11.09 -8.45 23.55
N ALA A 24 12.23 -7.87 23.88
CA ALA A 24 13.47 -8.16 23.19
C ALA A 24 13.87 -9.64 23.45
N VAL A 25 13.87 -10.39 22.37
CA VAL A 25 14.30 -11.80 22.32
C VAL A 25 15.49 -11.94 21.37
N LYS A 26 16.13 -13.13 21.32
CA LYS A 26 17.09 -13.42 20.25
C LYS A 26 16.39 -13.30 18.90
N GLU A 27 17.02 -12.67 17.92
CA GLU A 27 16.43 -12.46 16.58
C GLU A 27 15.93 -13.76 15.95
N SER A 28 16.64 -14.88 16.17
CA SER A 28 16.21 -16.21 15.70
C SER A 28 14.91 -16.74 16.35
N ARG A 29 14.38 -16.08 17.37
CA ARG A 29 13.12 -16.46 18.06
C ARG A 29 11.97 -15.53 17.72
N ILE A 30 12.21 -14.49 16.93
CA ILE A 30 11.17 -13.52 16.59
C ILE A 30 10.08 -14.18 15.75
N ASP A 31 10.45 -14.98 14.75
CA ASP A 31 9.47 -15.68 13.88
C ASP A 31 8.58 -16.64 14.68
N ASP A 32 9.15 -17.39 15.63
CA ASP A 32 8.38 -18.26 16.51
C ASP A 32 7.36 -17.45 17.34
N LEU A 33 7.81 -16.32 17.88
CA LEU A 33 6.97 -15.46 18.73
C LEU A 33 5.85 -14.80 17.93
N ILE A 34 6.15 -14.31 16.73
CA ILE A 34 5.15 -13.73 15.82
C ILE A 34 4.13 -14.81 15.44
N SER A 35 4.60 -16.00 15.06
CA SER A 35 3.72 -17.10 14.64
C SER A 35 2.79 -17.56 15.77
N ALA A 36 3.29 -17.59 17.00
CA ALA A 36 2.48 -17.97 18.18
C ALA A 36 1.33 -16.98 18.49
N ASN A 37 1.54 -15.69 18.17
CA ASN A 37 0.56 -14.62 18.46
C ASN A 37 -0.11 -14.10 17.19
N ALA A 38 0.11 -14.72 16.08
CA ALA A 38 -0.30 -14.20 14.76
C ALA A 38 -1.80 -13.94 14.63
N SER A 39 -2.65 -14.78 15.27
CA SER A 39 -4.10 -14.61 15.29
C SER A 39 -4.57 -13.36 16.04
N GLU A 40 -3.76 -12.82 16.95
CA GLU A 40 -4.03 -11.55 17.61
C GLU A 40 -3.75 -10.35 16.70
N TYR A 41 -2.80 -10.51 15.80
CA TYR A 41 -2.37 -9.44 14.89
C TYR A 41 -3.24 -9.37 13.63
N PHE A 42 -3.67 -10.52 13.11
CA PHE A 42 -4.37 -10.63 11.84
C PHE A 42 -5.67 -11.46 11.99
N PRO A 43 -6.85 -10.86 11.77
CA PRO A 43 -8.14 -11.54 11.85
C PRO A 43 -8.45 -12.32 10.56
N VAL A 44 -7.52 -13.15 10.10
CA VAL A 44 -7.60 -13.95 8.86
C VAL A 44 -7.12 -15.38 9.12
N ASP A 45 -7.47 -16.30 8.24
CA ASP A 45 -6.91 -17.66 8.28
C ASP A 45 -5.45 -17.64 7.80
N LEU A 46 -4.55 -17.65 8.77
CA LEU A 46 -3.11 -17.55 8.54
C LEU A 46 -2.49 -18.81 7.92
N SER A 47 -3.21 -19.91 7.80
CA SER A 47 -2.73 -21.14 7.14
C SER A 47 -2.32 -20.88 5.68
N GLN A 48 -2.97 -19.90 5.05
CA GLN A 48 -2.75 -19.49 3.65
C GLN A 48 -1.74 -18.34 3.50
N TYR A 49 -1.09 -17.91 4.59
CA TYR A 49 -0.19 -16.77 4.59
C TYR A 49 1.22 -17.17 5.02
N VAL A 50 2.17 -16.38 4.54
CA VAL A 50 3.54 -16.33 5.06
C VAL A 50 3.68 -15.03 5.84
N LEU A 51 4.19 -15.13 7.06
CA LEU A 51 4.49 -13.96 7.89
C LEU A 51 5.98 -13.63 7.73
N VAL A 52 6.26 -12.37 7.47
CA VAL A 52 7.62 -11.81 7.47
C VAL A 52 7.66 -10.59 8.37
N HIS A 53 8.81 -10.29 8.93
CA HIS A 53 8.94 -9.13 9.80
C HIS A 53 10.18 -8.28 9.47
N GLU A 54 10.09 -7.00 9.83
CA GLU A 54 11.19 -6.04 9.83
C GLU A 54 11.27 -5.40 11.21
N ILE A 55 12.47 -5.33 11.79
CA ILE A 55 12.68 -4.60 13.04
C ILE A 55 12.78 -3.11 12.70
N ILE A 56 11.76 -2.34 13.11
CA ILE A 56 11.72 -0.90 12.89
C ILE A 56 12.58 -0.20 13.94
N GLU A 57 12.46 -0.63 15.20
CA GLU A 57 13.09 0.05 16.32
C GLU A 57 13.45 -0.94 17.43
N LYS A 58 14.58 -0.68 18.10
CA LYS A 58 14.98 -1.33 19.34
C LYS A 58 15.00 -0.27 20.44
N PHE A 59 14.13 -0.39 21.41
CA PHE A 59 13.98 0.61 22.48
C PHE A 59 13.85 -0.03 23.86
N THR A 60 13.88 0.82 24.89
CA THR A 60 13.72 0.40 26.30
C THR A 60 12.54 1.14 26.89
N GLU A 61 11.62 0.41 27.50
CA GLU A 61 10.49 0.94 28.23
C GLU A 61 10.60 0.50 29.71
N GLY A 62 10.85 1.46 30.60
CA GLY A 62 11.24 1.14 31.96
C GLY A 62 12.55 0.35 31.98
N GLU A 63 12.56 -0.83 32.59
CA GLU A 63 13.71 -1.75 32.64
C GLU A 63 13.70 -2.81 31.54
N THR A 64 12.65 -2.82 30.71
CA THR A 64 12.45 -3.87 29.70
C THR A 64 12.86 -3.40 28.33
N LYS A 65 13.77 -4.16 27.70
CA LYS A 65 14.09 -3.97 26.28
C LYS A 65 12.99 -4.53 25.41
N LYS A 66 12.61 -3.80 24.38
CA LYS A 66 11.54 -4.14 23.44
C LYS A 66 11.97 -3.93 21.99
N TYR A 67 11.34 -4.63 21.10
CA TYR A 67 11.43 -4.43 19.66
C TYR A 67 10.07 -3.98 19.13
N ARG A 68 10.09 -2.97 18.28
CA ARG A 68 8.98 -2.59 17.43
C ARG A 68 9.20 -3.23 16.06
N LEU A 69 8.25 -4.02 15.63
CA LEU A 69 8.32 -4.76 14.37
C LEU A 69 7.20 -4.31 13.45
N ASN A 70 7.49 -4.25 12.16
CA ASN A 70 6.47 -4.29 11.12
C ASN A 70 6.30 -5.74 10.67
N VAL A 71 5.13 -6.32 10.89
CA VAL A 71 4.81 -7.68 10.47
C VAL A 71 3.93 -7.61 9.23
N LEU A 72 4.31 -8.33 8.20
CA LEU A 72 3.62 -8.41 6.93
C LEU A 72 3.10 -9.84 6.72
N ALA A 73 1.80 -9.97 6.48
CA ALA A 73 1.16 -11.21 6.08
C ALA A 73 0.97 -11.23 4.56
N ILE A 74 1.58 -12.19 3.89
CA ILE A 74 1.58 -12.33 2.43
C ILE A 74 0.88 -13.63 2.07
N PRO A 75 -0.17 -13.62 1.21
CA PRO A 75 -0.78 -14.85 0.72
C PRO A 75 0.22 -15.75 -0.01
N ARG A 76 0.20 -17.05 0.29
CA ARG A 76 1.13 -18.03 -0.32
C ARG A 76 1.00 -18.11 -1.82
N ASP A 77 -0.21 -18.06 -2.34
CA ASP A 77 -0.48 -18.09 -3.78
C ASP A 77 0.17 -16.92 -4.55
N ILE A 78 0.30 -15.75 -3.91
CA ILE A 78 1.02 -14.62 -4.50
C ILE A 78 2.51 -14.95 -4.61
N ILE A 79 3.11 -15.51 -3.56
CA ILE A 79 4.52 -15.90 -3.57
C ILE A 79 4.77 -16.96 -4.65
N GLU A 80 3.97 -18.02 -4.65
CA GLU A 80 4.07 -19.12 -5.62
C GLU A 80 3.89 -18.63 -7.07
N PHE A 81 2.96 -17.70 -7.31
CA PHE A 81 2.77 -17.08 -8.63
C PHE A 81 4.05 -16.41 -9.13
N TYR A 82 4.69 -15.58 -8.31
CA TYR A 82 5.91 -14.87 -8.73
C TYR A 82 7.13 -15.78 -8.80
N GLU A 83 7.20 -16.84 -8.00
CA GLU A 83 8.22 -17.88 -8.14
C GLU A 83 8.09 -18.63 -9.46
N CYS A 84 6.87 -19.03 -9.83
CA CYS A 84 6.59 -19.66 -11.11
C CYS A 84 6.92 -18.70 -12.26
N LEU A 85 6.45 -17.46 -12.19
CA LEU A 85 6.74 -16.46 -13.21
C LEU A 85 8.23 -16.27 -13.44
N ALA A 86 9.02 -16.12 -12.37
CA ALA A 86 10.48 -16.00 -12.49
C ALA A 86 11.10 -17.21 -13.21
N ARG A 87 10.67 -18.41 -12.85
CA ARG A 87 11.13 -19.66 -13.45
C ARG A 87 10.78 -19.74 -14.94
N ASP A 88 9.53 -19.41 -15.29
CA ASP A 88 9.00 -19.50 -16.66
C ASP A 88 9.72 -18.54 -17.62
N ILE A 89 10.14 -17.37 -17.13
CA ILE A 89 10.91 -16.40 -17.91
C ILE A 89 12.43 -16.61 -17.82
N GLY A 90 12.87 -17.71 -17.19
CA GLY A 90 14.28 -18.08 -17.09
C GLY A 90 15.11 -17.22 -16.14
N LEU A 91 14.46 -16.58 -15.15
CA LEU A 91 15.11 -15.79 -14.11
C LEU A 91 15.11 -16.51 -12.77
N SER A 92 16.03 -16.11 -11.90
CA SER A 92 16.11 -16.61 -10.52
C SER A 92 15.52 -15.56 -9.59
N LEU A 93 14.48 -15.90 -8.84
CA LEU A 93 13.93 -15.03 -7.83
C LEU A 93 14.98 -14.78 -6.74
N TYR A 94 15.38 -13.52 -6.59
CA TYR A 94 16.35 -13.09 -5.58
C TYR A 94 15.65 -12.56 -4.32
N GLY A 95 14.46 -11.99 -4.48
CA GLY A 95 13.67 -11.48 -3.40
C GLY A 95 12.32 -10.90 -3.87
N MET A 96 11.47 -10.65 -2.90
CA MET A 96 10.20 -9.97 -3.10
C MET A 96 10.13 -8.77 -2.18
N GLY A 97 9.77 -7.62 -2.73
CA GLY A 97 9.54 -6.39 -2.00
C GLY A 97 8.04 -6.07 -1.92
N TYR A 98 7.70 -5.24 -0.96
CA TYR A 98 6.36 -4.68 -0.81
C TYR A 98 6.39 -3.19 -1.13
N THR A 99 5.38 -2.70 -1.86
CA THR A 99 5.33 -1.30 -2.32
C THR A 99 5.35 -0.30 -1.16
N GLY A 100 4.81 -0.66 0.00
CA GLY A 100 4.85 0.18 1.19
C GLY A 100 6.26 0.48 1.66
N ASN A 101 7.15 -0.51 1.65
CA ASN A 101 8.56 -0.30 2.00
C ASN A 101 9.27 0.59 0.97
N ALA A 102 8.90 0.49 -0.32
CA ALA A 102 9.41 1.38 -1.35
C ALA A 102 8.97 2.83 -1.12
N SER A 103 7.74 3.05 -0.68
CA SER A 103 7.23 4.39 -0.31
C SER A 103 8.04 5.02 0.81
N LYS A 104 8.42 4.24 1.83
CA LYS A 104 9.32 4.69 2.91
C LYS A 104 10.65 5.19 2.35
N LEU A 105 11.26 4.43 1.43
CA LEU A 105 12.54 4.80 0.81
C LEU A 105 12.45 6.09 0.00
N LEU A 106 11.34 6.35 -0.68
CA LEU A 106 11.11 7.58 -1.43
C LEU A 106 11.04 8.81 -0.52
N MET A 107 10.50 8.64 0.68
CA MET A 107 10.35 9.72 1.65
C MET A 107 11.59 9.92 2.53
N GLN A 108 12.57 9.00 2.50
CA GLN A 108 13.86 9.14 3.14
C GLN A 108 14.70 10.16 2.35
N GLY A 109 15.08 11.26 2.96
CA GLY A 109 15.92 12.29 2.32
C GLY A 109 15.29 13.67 2.27
N GLU A 110 14.00 13.80 2.51
CA GLU A 110 13.38 15.05 2.90
C GLU A 110 13.50 15.19 4.43
N SER A 111 13.54 16.41 4.96
CA SER A 111 13.68 16.63 6.40
C SER A 111 12.64 15.80 7.17
N ALA A 112 13.12 14.84 7.96
CA ALA A 112 12.29 13.80 8.57
C ALA A 112 11.49 14.28 9.80
N GLU A 113 11.24 15.58 9.93
CA GLU A 113 10.50 16.13 11.05
C GLU A 113 9.01 16.22 10.75
N GLY A 114 8.19 15.72 11.66
CA GLY A 114 6.74 15.84 11.65
C GLY A 114 6.01 14.75 10.85
N ILE A 115 4.68 14.89 10.84
CA ILE A 115 3.78 13.96 10.15
C ILE A 115 3.76 14.28 8.66
N ARG A 116 4.02 13.27 7.84
CA ARG A 116 3.99 13.34 6.39
C ARG A 116 3.00 12.32 5.82
N THR A 117 2.32 12.71 4.78
CA THR A 117 1.36 11.84 4.10
C THR A 117 1.77 11.67 2.65
N LEU A 118 1.83 10.42 2.18
CA LEU A 118 2.03 10.05 0.79
C LEU A 118 0.77 9.35 0.28
N LEU A 119 0.13 9.93 -0.72
CA LEU A 119 -0.92 9.28 -1.48
C LEU A 119 -0.36 8.85 -2.83
N LYS A 120 -0.23 7.55 -3.05
CA LYS A 120 0.14 6.96 -4.33
C LYS A 120 -1.11 6.47 -5.03
N ILE A 121 -1.40 7.04 -6.20
CA ILE A 121 -2.55 6.67 -7.04
C ILE A 121 -2.03 5.84 -8.21
N ASP A 122 -2.45 4.59 -8.29
CA ASP A 122 -2.15 3.66 -9.39
C ASP A 122 -3.38 3.47 -10.29
N GLY A 123 -3.27 2.60 -11.29
CA GLY A 123 -4.35 2.35 -12.24
C GLY A 123 -5.65 1.88 -11.60
N ARG A 124 -5.60 0.90 -10.67
CA ARG A 124 -6.79 0.28 -10.04
C ARG A 124 -6.86 0.42 -8.53
N SER A 125 -5.88 1.04 -7.94
CA SER A 125 -5.82 1.17 -6.48
C SER A 125 -4.99 2.36 -6.08
N SER A 126 -5.15 2.80 -4.85
CA SER A 126 -4.31 3.83 -4.25
C SER A 126 -3.76 3.33 -2.91
N ILE A 127 -2.63 3.87 -2.49
CA ILE A 127 -2.05 3.60 -1.18
C ILE A 127 -1.86 4.93 -0.47
N LEU A 128 -2.49 5.06 0.68
CA LEU A 128 -2.26 6.14 1.61
C LEU A 128 -1.24 5.68 2.64
N THR A 129 -0.13 6.39 2.78
CA THR A 129 0.89 6.15 3.80
C THR A 129 1.05 7.40 4.65
N ILE A 130 0.92 7.27 5.96
CA ILE A 130 1.17 8.33 6.93
C ILE A 130 2.43 7.93 7.70
N MET A 131 3.38 8.85 7.78
CA MET A 131 4.65 8.67 8.45
C MET A 131 4.86 9.75 9.50
N ASP A 132 5.45 9.38 10.63
CA ASP A 132 6.03 10.29 11.60
C ASP A 132 7.55 10.08 11.63
N GLY A 133 8.28 11.07 11.14
CA GLY A 133 9.70 10.89 10.87
C GLY A 133 9.92 9.76 9.83
N ASP A 134 10.75 8.78 10.20
CA ASP A 134 11.02 7.57 9.36
C ASP A 134 10.10 6.39 9.66
N ARG A 135 9.08 6.59 10.50
CA ARG A 135 8.15 5.55 10.93
C ARG A 135 6.84 5.60 10.16
N ILE A 136 6.39 4.46 9.64
CA ILE A 136 5.06 4.32 9.05
C ILE A 136 4.05 4.14 10.19
N GLU A 137 3.19 5.13 10.42
CA GLU A 137 2.12 5.08 11.41
C GLU A 137 0.88 4.39 10.87
N LEU A 138 0.57 4.64 9.60
CA LEU A 138 -0.58 4.06 8.94
C LEU A 138 -0.27 3.80 7.48
N GLN A 139 -0.71 2.65 6.99
CA GLN A 139 -0.79 2.39 5.57
C GLN A 139 -2.15 1.79 5.23
N ARG A 140 -2.83 2.38 4.25
CA ARG A 140 -4.13 1.95 3.78
C ARG A 140 -4.09 1.71 2.30
N HIS A 141 -4.58 0.53 1.90
CA HIS A 141 -4.86 0.20 0.53
C HIS A 141 -6.31 0.58 0.22
N ILE A 142 -6.49 1.38 -0.83
CA ILE A 142 -7.78 1.88 -1.28
C ILE A 142 -8.04 1.26 -2.66
N SER A 143 -9.14 0.53 -2.81
CA SER A 143 -9.53 -0.10 -4.08
C SER A 143 -10.19 0.93 -5.02
N TYR A 144 -9.49 2.04 -5.25
CA TYR A 144 -9.86 3.12 -6.15
C TYR A 144 -8.59 3.70 -6.77
N GLY A 145 -8.59 3.85 -8.08
CA GLY A 145 -7.47 4.37 -8.84
C GLY A 145 -7.92 5.14 -10.07
N VAL A 146 -6.99 5.39 -10.98
CA VAL A 146 -7.27 6.15 -12.21
C VAL A 146 -8.35 5.48 -13.08
N SER A 147 -8.39 4.13 -13.11
CA SER A 147 -9.37 3.40 -13.92
C SER A 147 -10.80 3.65 -13.47
N GLU A 148 -11.04 3.73 -12.17
CA GLU A 148 -12.34 4.03 -11.59
C GLU A 148 -12.76 5.47 -11.89
N ALA A 149 -11.83 6.42 -11.77
CA ALA A 149 -12.08 7.82 -12.13
C ALA A 149 -12.43 7.95 -13.63
N VAL A 150 -11.67 7.28 -14.51
CA VAL A 150 -11.95 7.27 -15.97
C VAL A 150 -13.31 6.63 -16.25
N SER A 151 -13.66 5.53 -15.57
CA SER A 151 -14.97 4.87 -15.75
C SER A 151 -16.12 5.81 -15.42
N ILE A 152 -16.01 6.57 -14.34
CA ILE A 152 -17.01 7.58 -13.95
C ILE A 152 -17.18 8.64 -15.05
N VAL A 153 -16.06 9.13 -15.62
CA VAL A 153 -16.10 10.10 -16.73
C VAL A 153 -16.75 9.49 -17.98
N CYS A 154 -16.42 8.22 -18.31
CA CYS A 154 -17.00 7.53 -19.46
C CYS A 154 -18.51 7.27 -19.30
N GLU A 155 -18.94 6.93 -18.10
CA GLU A 155 -20.35 6.67 -17.76
C GLU A 155 -21.17 7.95 -17.66
N ASN A 156 -20.52 9.08 -17.39
CA ASN A 156 -21.19 10.38 -17.31
C ASN A 156 -21.47 10.90 -18.74
N GLY A 157 -22.72 10.87 -19.14
CA GLY A 157 -23.16 11.32 -20.48
C GLY A 157 -22.80 12.77 -20.82
N MET A 158 -22.46 13.60 -19.82
CA MET A 158 -22.06 14.99 -20.03
C MET A 158 -20.75 15.12 -20.82
N TYR A 159 -19.82 14.18 -20.64
CA TYR A 159 -18.52 14.23 -21.29
C TYR A 159 -18.50 13.53 -22.66
N GLY A 160 -19.48 12.66 -22.96
CA GLY A 160 -19.61 11.96 -24.25
C GLY A 160 -18.37 11.13 -24.62
N ARG A 161 -17.67 10.53 -23.64
CA ARG A 161 -16.41 9.80 -23.81
C ARG A 161 -16.63 8.30 -23.65
N PRO A 162 -16.72 7.53 -24.75
CA PRO A 162 -17.14 6.13 -24.70
C PRO A 162 -16.00 5.15 -24.34
N ASP A 163 -14.75 5.58 -24.39
CA ASP A 163 -13.58 4.72 -24.18
C ASP A 163 -12.60 5.28 -23.18
N PHE A 164 -11.74 4.39 -22.65
CA PHE A 164 -10.77 4.72 -21.60
C PHE A 164 -9.81 5.84 -22.00
N ALA A 165 -9.31 5.84 -23.24
CA ALA A 165 -8.31 6.81 -23.67
C ALA A 165 -8.90 8.22 -23.69
N SER A 166 -10.09 8.38 -24.27
CA SER A 166 -10.79 9.67 -24.32
C SER A 166 -11.28 10.13 -22.94
N GLY A 167 -11.67 9.20 -22.06
CA GLY A 167 -11.99 9.53 -20.67
C GLY A 167 -10.75 10.00 -19.88
N LEU A 168 -9.59 9.41 -20.13
CA LEU A 168 -8.34 9.83 -19.51
C LEU A 168 -7.91 11.23 -19.96
N GLU A 169 -8.13 11.59 -21.26
CA GLU A 169 -7.89 12.96 -21.77
C GLU A 169 -8.73 13.99 -20.99
N VAL A 170 -10.00 13.68 -20.68
CA VAL A 170 -10.84 14.57 -19.88
C VAL A 170 -10.23 14.84 -18.51
N LEU A 171 -9.68 13.80 -17.85
CA LEU A 171 -9.02 13.96 -16.55
C LEU A 171 -7.75 14.81 -16.62
N TYR A 172 -7.02 14.77 -17.75
CA TYR A 172 -5.81 15.57 -17.92
C TYR A 172 -6.09 17.01 -18.34
N ASP A 173 -7.07 17.21 -19.22
CA ASP A 173 -7.31 18.51 -19.87
C ASP A 173 -8.24 19.41 -19.06
N ASN A 174 -8.97 18.84 -18.07
CA ASN A 174 -9.91 19.60 -17.28
C ASN A 174 -9.51 19.60 -15.81
N ASN A 175 -9.63 20.77 -15.18
CA ASN A 175 -9.60 20.86 -13.73
C ASN A 175 -10.96 20.41 -13.18
N LEU A 176 -11.01 19.17 -12.69
CA LEU A 176 -12.20 18.57 -12.09
C LEU A 176 -12.33 18.84 -10.59
N LEU A 177 -11.38 19.62 -10.02
CA LEU A 177 -11.51 20.16 -8.67
C LEU A 177 -12.34 21.44 -8.78
N PHE A 178 -13.53 21.40 -8.27
CA PHE A 178 -14.39 22.57 -8.21
C PHE A 178 -14.00 23.42 -7.00
N ASP A 179 -13.55 24.64 -7.25
CA ASP A 179 -13.33 25.63 -6.18
C ASP A 179 -14.64 26.18 -5.61
N GLU A 180 -15.74 25.95 -6.30
CA GLU A 180 -17.09 26.38 -5.89
C GLU A 180 -18.08 25.24 -6.12
N ALA A 181 -19.05 25.11 -5.22
CA ALA A 181 -20.18 24.21 -5.39
C ALA A 181 -20.87 24.48 -6.75
N VAL A 182 -21.00 23.44 -7.57
CA VAL A 182 -21.59 23.57 -8.90
C VAL A 182 -23.09 23.39 -8.81
N ASP A 183 -23.83 24.32 -9.37
CA ASP A 183 -25.28 24.20 -9.60
C ASP A 183 -25.50 23.16 -10.71
N VAL A 184 -25.59 21.87 -10.33
CA VAL A 184 -25.69 20.74 -11.27
C VAL A 184 -27.02 20.75 -12.03
N ASN A 185 -28.06 21.35 -11.45
CA ASN A 185 -29.42 21.30 -11.99
C ASN A 185 -29.86 22.64 -12.59
N GLY A 186 -29.09 23.71 -12.45
CA GLY A 186 -29.43 25.06 -12.89
C GLY A 186 -30.62 25.68 -12.13
N ASP A 187 -30.87 25.20 -10.91
CA ASP A 187 -31.96 25.65 -10.04
C ASP A 187 -31.50 26.62 -8.94
N GLY A 188 -30.22 26.93 -8.89
CA GLY A 188 -29.58 27.79 -7.90
C GLY A 188 -29.36 27.12 -6.54
N VAL A 189 -29.53 25.80 -6.45
CA VAL A 189 -29.25 25.04 -5.24
C VAL A 189 -27.85 24.40 -5.37
N TYR A 190 -26.95 24.83 -4.52
CA TYR A 190 -25.60 24.28 -4.43
C TYR A 190 -25.64 23.05 -3.50
N GLU A 191 -25.44 21.86 -4.04
CA GLU A 191 -25.31 20.66 -3.23
C GLU A 191 -23.85 20.51 -2.78
N ASP A 192 -23.62 20.58 -1.47
CA ASP A 192 -22.38 20.11 -0.87
C ASP A 192 -22.39 18.58 -0.95
N TYR A 193 -21.57 18.00 -1.82
CA TYR A 193 -21.30 16.56 -1.76
C TYR A 193 -20.49 16.28 -0.50
N GLU A 194 -21.15 15.92 0.59
CA GLU A 194 -20.50 15.24 1.69
C GLU A 194 -19.96 13.90 1.18
N VAL A 195 -18.62 13.76 1.23
CA VAL A 195 -17.86 12.55 0.87
C VAL A 195 -17.94 11.53 2.01
#